data_9d294915881bae4e27234f850123967e
#
_entry.id   9d294915881bae4e27234f850123967e
#
_cell.length_a   1.000
_cell.length_b   1.000
_cell.length_c   1.000
_cell.angle_alpha   90.00
_cell.angle_beta   90.00
_cell.angle_gamma   90.00
#
_symmetry.space_group_name_H-M   'P 1'
#
loop_
_entity.id
_entity.type
_entity.pdbx_description
1 polymer ?
#
loop_
_entity_poly.entity_id
_entity_poly.type
_entity_poly.pdbx_seq_one_letter_code
_entity_poly.pdbx_strand_id
1 'polypeptide(L)'
;LPSVVDSGIGKMVDKSSTIDGTYNFTPVIGANTKIRFGCSDGSGSWDNKFCLNAEQHAHACSQWWPLSNINDGGNTRSFIPYERLKGKMYAEYTNVGNANGLPVTMRIWFLDWQNTDISGYPGYEDVDNVVVSVDNTKGGATPVIDIKGLKWIKVRFSYYDENGNPLKVKGHFTLSDLDYSQGFYIDGKVDGIYVTKEADDRLIYDARTDAIWSAKKGSNADDGTSPDNPEGWVTYTYEGDSQTMVFYNGGTIQNVDGPGKGLTTVQSYPKDFTFTGGDAIFNGWKGSSRTEATDWHVWNTSEFGYTSEMVMHQTKNVDLVIKKADETTGEALKGAEFTVYKMQGGQWVTYTKAEWKDEYKAYRALNLHAEDSEGGKFKVVETKNPTGYTGTWEHEFTAEKEGVVTLTLDATNARKTGQITITKTGENNKKLSGAVFEIKAAKDIKTAGGTTLVAANTVVDTVTTDGNGSAASKQLELGQYIVKEKTAPDGYVLDTTEHAVTLDDSHTSVNVAVQNQKNAIVLQKVSKNDGTVME
;
A
#
# COMPACT_ATOMS: atom_id res chain seq x y z
N LEU A 1 -26.93 33.35 -6.12
CA LEU A 1 -25.73 32.79 -5.52
C LEU A 1 -24.55 32.93 -6.50
N PRO A 2 -23.35 33.22 -6.01
CA PRO A 2 -22.16 33.35 -6.85
C PRO A 2 -21.72 31.97 -7.37
N SER A 3 -20.94 31.99 -8.47
CA SER A 3 -20.18 30.82 -8.90
C SER A 3 -19.12 30.42 -7.85
N VAL A 4 -18.50 29.27 -8.02
CA VAL A 4 -17.44 28.81 -7.11
C VAL A 4 -16.28 29.77 -7.09
N VAL A 5 -15.88 30.33 -8.24
CA VAL A 5 -14.77 31.29 -8.35
C VAL A 5 -15.17 32.69 -7.87
N ASP A 6 -16.35 33.17 -8.26
CA ASP A 6 -16.85 34.50 -7.85
C ASP A 6 -17.10 34.57 -6.33
N SER A 7 -17.36 33.45 -5.67
CA SER A 7 -17.47 33.36 -4.22
C SER A 7 -16.14 33.50 -3.49
N GLY A 8 -15.03 33.32 -4.18
CA GLY A 8 -13.67 33.34 -3.63
C GLY A 8 -13.23 32.03 -2.95
N ILE A 9 -14.08 30.99 -2.92
CA ILE A 9 -13.69 29.69 -2.32
C ILE A 9 -12.87 28.82 -3.26
N GLY A 10 -13.05 28.99 -4.57
CA GLY A 10 -12.38 28.19 -5.59
C GLY A 10 -11.50 28.99 -6.52
N LYS A 11 -10.62 28.31 -7.23
CA LYS A 11 -9.74 28.84 -8.27
C LYS A 11 -10.12 28.24 -9.61
N MET A 12 -10.14 29.09 -10.64
CA MET A 12 -10.32 28.62 -12.01
C MET A 12 -9.00 28.09 -12.55
N VAL A 13 -9.08 26.95 -13.21
CA VAL A 13 -7.95 26.29 -13.86
C VAL A 13 -8.37 25.76 -15.23
N ASP A 14 -7.42 25.52 -16.09
CA ASP A 14 -7.65 24.75 -17.32
C ASP A 14 -7.08 23.32 -17.16
N LYS A 15 -7.41 22.44 -18.09
CA LYS A 15 -6.95 21.04 -18.07
C LYS A 15 -5.43 20.89 -18.20
N SER A 16 -4.71 21.95 -18.60
CA SER A 16 -3.25 21.96 -18.73
C SER A 16 -2.54 22.50 -17.50
N SER A 17 -3.27 23.02 -16.51
CA SER A 17 -2.70 23.56 -15.29
C SER A 17 -2.05 22.48 -14.44
N THR A 18 -0.94 22.81 -13.78
CA THR A 18 -0.28 21.95 -12.80
C THR A 18 -0.75 22.32 -11.40
N ILE A 19 -1.15 21.34 -10.60
CA ILE A 19 -1.45 21.56 -9.19
C ILE A 19 -0.14 21.77 -8.45
N ASP A 20 0.00 22.94 -7.85
CA ASP A 20 1.14 23.23 -6.99
C ASP A 20 1.06 22.40 -5.70
N GLY A 21 2.15 21.77 -5.36
CA GLY A 21 2.30 21.07 -4.10
C GLY A 21 2.89 19.67 -4.25
N THR A 22 3.43 19.19 -3.14
CA THR A 22 3.97 17.84 -3.03
C THR A 22 2.89 16.92 -2.53
N TYR A 23 2.42 16.02 -3.39
CA TYR A 23 1.44 14.99 -3.04
C TYR A 23 2.17 13.69 -2.75
N ASN A 24 1.72 12.96 -1.75
CA ASN A 24 2.27 11.64 -1.40
C ASN A 24 1.26 10.50 -1.66
N PHE A 25 0.08 10.84 -2.18
CA PHE A 25 -0.97 9.88 -2.49
C PHE A 25 -1.63 10.21 -3.82
N THR A 26 -1.64 9.22 -4.69
CA THR A 26 -2.44 9.23 -5.92
C THR A 26 -3.30 7.98 -5.91
N PRO A 27 -4.63 8.12 -5.95
CA PRO A 27 -5.51 6.97 -6.01
C PRO A 27 -5.26 6.16 -7.29
N VAL A 28 -5.13 4.85 -7.14
CA VAL A 28 -5.06 3.89 -8.25
C VAL A 28 -5.97 2.73 -7.91
N ILE A 29 -7.09 2.66 -8.57
CA ILE A 29 -8.09 1.61 -8.38
C ILE A 29 -8.07 0.71 -9.60
N GLY A 30 -8.11 -0.58 -9.40
CA GLY A 30 -7.97 -1.54 -10.48
C GLY A 30 -8.35 -2.95 -10.09
N ALA A 31 -7.94 -3.93 -10.90
CA ALA A 31 -8.27 -5.34 -10.72
C ALA A 31 -7.88 -5.92 -9.35
N ASN A 32 -6.89 -5.33 -8.68
CA ASN A 32 -6.43 -5.77 -7.35
C ASN A 32 -7.18 -5.09 -6.20
N THR A 33 -8.00 -4.10 -6.47
CA THR A 33 -8.86 -3.46 -5.47
C THR A 33 -9.98 -4.41 -5.06
N LYS A 34 -10.15 -4.62 -3.76
CA LYS A 34 -11.24 -5.43 -3.21
C LYS A 34 -12.11 -4.59 -2.31
N ILE A 35 -13.43 -4.84 -2.34
CA ILE A 35 -14.42 -4.15 -1.52
C ILE A 35 -15.02 -5.14 -0.54
N ARG A 36 -15.11 -4.73 0.71
CA ARG A 36 -15.87 -5.43 1.75
C ARG A 36 -16.56 -4.46 2.68
N PHE A 37 -17.65 -4.89 3.30
CA PHE A 37 -18.22 -4.14 4.42
C PHE A 37 -17.62 -4.61 5.75
N GLY A 38 -17.46 -3.66 6.66
CA GLY A 38 -17.06 -3.92 8.04
C GLY A 38 -17.88 -3.12 9.03
N CYS A 39 -17.72 -3.41 10.30
CA CYS A 39 -18.38 -2.70 11.40
C CYS A 39 -17.40 -2.37 12.52
N SER A 40 -17.58 -1.20 13.12
CA SER A 40 -16.74 -0.71 14.21
C SER A 40 -16.88 -1.48 15.54
N ASP A 41 -17.93 -2.27 15.69
CA ASP A 41 -18.17 -3.09 16.89
C ASP A 41 -17.41 -4.43 16.91
N GLY A 42 -16.56 -4.66 15.90
CA GLY A 42 -15.78 -5.88 15.79
C GLY A 42 -16.57 -7.12 15.42
N SER A 43 -17.85 -7.01 15.07
CA SER A 43 -18.72 -8.15 14.74
C SER A 43 -18.38 -8.83 13.40
N GLY A 44 -17.22 -8.48 12.80
CA GLY A 44 -16.69 -9.13 11.62
C GLY A 44 -17.23 -8.63 10.30
N SER A 45 -16.94 -9.37 9.24
CA SER A 45 -17.41 -9.05 7.89
C SER A 45 -18.95 -9.02 7.84
N TRP A 46 -19.48 -7.88 7.41
CA TRP A 46 -20.90 -7.67 7.27
C TRP A 46 -21.45 -8.18 5.94
N ASP A 47 -20.61 -8.67 5.06
CA ASP A 47 -20.96 -9.10 3.71
C ASP A 47 -22.17 -10.06 3.67
N ASN A 48 -22.33 -10.88 4.70
CA ASN A 48 -23.42 -11.86 4.76
C ASN A 48 -24.63 -11.42 5.60
N LYS A 49 -24.54 -10.29 6.30
CA LYS A 49 -25.55 -9.91 7.31
C LYS A 49 -26.36 -8.69 6.93
N PHE A 50 -25.83 -7.80 6.13
CA PHE A 50 -26.45 -6.52 5.75
C PHE A 50 -26.39 -6.24 4.26
N CYS A 51 -25.59 -6.99 3.49
CA CYS A 51 -25.67 -6.96 2.05
C CYS A 51 -27.02 -7.51 1.60
N LEU A 52 -27.63 -6.85 0.65
CA LEU A 52 -28.77 -7.40 -0.05
C LEU A 52 -28.33 -8.67 -0.77
N ASN A 53 -29.12 -9.73 -0.71
CA ASN A 53 -28.94 -10.87 -1.58
C ASN A 53 -29.30 -10.48 -3.04
N ALA A 54 -28.97 -11.32 -4.00
CA ALA A 54 -29.19 -11.02 -5.42
C ALA A 54 -30.67 -10.69 -5.74
N GLU A 55 -31.61 -11.33 -5.06
CA GLU A 55 -33.05 -11.12 -5.24
C GLU A 55 -33.49 -9.79 -4.65
N GLN A 56 -33.09 -9.48 -3.42
CA GLN A 56 -33.37 -8.20 -2.77
C GLN A 56 -32.73 -7.04 -3.54
N HIS A 57 -31.55 -7.25 -4.07
CA HIS A 57 -30.86 -6.24 -4.85
C HIS A 57 -31.54 -6.01 -6.21
N ALA A 58 -31.99 -7.05 -6.88
CA ALA A 58 -32.80 -6.95 -8.10
C ALA A 58 -34.08 -6.15 -7.84
N HIS A 59 -34.70 -6.30 -6.69
CA HIS A 59 -35.90 -5.58 -6.33
C HIS A 59 -35.62 -4.10 -6.04
N ALA A 60 -34.54 -3.80 -5.33
CA ALA A 60 -34.12 -2.45 -4.99
C ALA A 60 -33.60 -1.65 -6.18
N CYS A 61 -33.00 -2.33 -7.17
CA CYS A 61 -32.36 -1.68 -8.31
C CYS A 61 -33.06 -1.97 -9.66
N SER A 62 -34.26 -2.54 -9.63
CA SER A 62 -34.92 -3.17 -10.78
C SER A 62 -35.16 -2.28 -12.01
N GLN A 63 -35.02 -0.98 -11.90
CA GLN A 63 -35.30 -0.10 -13.03
C GLN A 63 -34.04 0.51 -13.70
N TRP A 64 -32.91 0.62 -12.99
CA TRP A 64 -31.74 1.37 -13.47
C TRP A 64 -30.42 0.61 -13.54
N TRP A 65 -30.21 -0.35 -12.65
CA TRP A 65 -28.99 -1.12 -12.64
C TRP A 65 -29.30 -2.56 -13.03
N PRO A 66 -28.99 -2.96 -14.26
CA PRO A 66 -29.13 -4.36 -14.61
C PRO A 66 -28.24 -5.20 -13.68
N LEU A 67 -28.77 -6.33 -13.22
CA LEU A 67 -28.07 -7.32 -12.38
C LEU A 67 -26.68 -7.70 -12.91
N SER A 68 -26.43 -7.50 -14.20
CA SER A 68 -25.13 -7.70 -14.82
C SER A 68 -24.04 -6.78 -14.29
N ASN A 69 -24.37 -5.60 -13.79
CA ASN A 69 -23.41 -4.67 -13.21
C ASN A 69 -23.04 -5.01 -11.76
N ILE A 70 -23.82 -5.86 -11.12
CA ILE A 70 -23.60 -6.31 -9.73
C ILE A 70 -22.71 -7.54 -9.67
N ASN A 71 -22.57 -8.26 -10.76
CA ASN A 71 -21.78 -9.47 -10.88
C ASN A 71 -20.37 -9.24 -11.44
N ASP A 72 -19.81 -8.07 -11.30
CA ASP A 72 -18.47 -7.71 -11.79
C ASP A 72 -17.31 -8.36 -10.98
N GLY A 73 -17.46 -9.59 -10.59
CA GLY A 73 -16.45 -10.31 -9.82
C GLY A 73 -16.44 -10.04 -8.32
N GLY A 74 -17.55 -9.52 -7.78
CA GLY A 74 -17.73 -9.33 -6.34
C GLY A 74 -17.23 -7.98 -5.81
N ASN A 75 -17.06 -6.99 -6.68
CA ASN A 75 -16.65 -5.62 -6.30
C ASN A 75 -17.83 -4.66 -6.07
N THR A 76 -19.07 -5.13 -6.16
CA THR A 76 -20.25 -4.33 -5.83
C THR A 76 -20.88 -4.85 -4.54
N ARG A 77 -21.20 -3.93 -3.63
CA ARG A 77 -21.86 -4.22 -2.36
C ARG A 77 -22.98 -3.22 -2.13
N SER A 78 -24.07 -3.66 -1.55
CA SER A 78 -25.17 -2.77 -1.20
C SER A 78 -25.75 -3.10 0.16
N PHE A 79 -26.32 -2.11 0.80
CA PHE A 79 -27.01 -2.27 2.08
C PHE A 79 -28.26 -1.38 2.18
N ILE A 80 -29.18 -1.77 3.03
CA ILE A 80 -30.34 -0.92 3.39
C ILE A 80 -29.91 0.03 4.50
N PRO A 81 -30.10 1.35 4.34
CA PRO A 81 -29.64 2.37 5.29
C PRO A 81 -30.55 2.42 6.54
N TYR A 82 -30.46 1.41 7.40
CA TYR A 82 -31.14 1.40 8.69
C TYR A 82 -30.49 2.38 9.67
N GLU A 83 -31.29 3.11 10.44
CA GLU A 83 -30.84 4.05 11.46
C GLU A 83 -29.75 3.48 12.40
N ARG A 84 -29.88 2.20 12.80
CA ARG A 84 -28.93 1.54 13.68
C ARG A 84 -27.52 1.37 13.11
N LEU A 85 -27.35 1.57 11.80
CA LEU A 85 -26.08 1.40 11.11
C LEU A 85 -25.26 2.68 11.03
N LYS A 86 -25.90 3.84 11.31
CA LYS A 86 -25.25 5.14 11.28
C LYS A 86 -23.99 5.18 12.15
N GLY A 87 -22.88 5.62 11.57
CA GLY A 87 -21.58 5.75 12.24
C GLY A 87 -20.88 4.45 12.60
N LYS A 88 -21.45 3.30 12.31
CA LYS A 88 -20.89 2.00 12.65
C LYS A 88 -20.34 1.23 11.47
N MET A 89 -20.92 1.44 10.31
CA MET A 89 -20.65 0.69 9.10
C MET A 89 -19.66 1.42 8.20
N TYR A 90 -18.81 0.66 7.53
CA TYR A 90 -17.92 1.18 6.50
C TYR A 90 -17.77 0.21 5.33
N ALA A 91 -17.47 0.75 4.16
CA ALA A 91 -16.95 0.01 3.03
C ALA A 91 -15.42 0.14 3.02
N GLU A 92 -14.72 -0.97 2.92
CA GLU A 92 -13.26 -1.00 2.86
C GLU A 92 -12.81 -1.38 1.46
N TYR A 93 -11.98 -0.52 0.89
CA TYR A 93 -11.32 -0.70 -0.40
C TYR A 93 -9.84 -0.97 -0.15
N THR A 94 -9.36 -2.15 -0.50
CA THR A 94 -7.94 -2.48 -0.41
C THR A 94 -7.23 -2.17 -1.71
N ASN A 95 -5.94 -1.87 -1.64
CA ASN A 95 -5.10 -1.57 -2.81
C ASN A 95 -5.64 -0.41 -3.67
N VAL A 96 -5.97 0.71 -3.04
CA VAL A 96 -6.47 1.92 -3.71
C VAL A 96 -5.37 2.89 -4.13
N GLY A 97 -4.14 2.48 -4.07
CA GLY A 97 -2.96 3.29 -4.38
C GLY A 97 -1.87 3.12 -3.35
N ASN A 98 -0.89 4.01 -3.40
CA ASN A 98 0.22 4.02 -2.46
C ASN A 98 0.42 5.42 -1.90
N ALA A 99 0.82 5.51 -0.64
CA ALA A 99 1.23 6.74 0.00
C ALA A 99 2.49 6.49 0.81
N ASN A 100 3.50 7.38 0.67
CA ASN A 100 4.79 7.22 1.33
C ASN A 100 5.44 5.85 1.06
N GLY A 101 5.22 5.28 -0.13
CA GLY A 101 5.70 3.96 -0.49
C GLY A 101 4.95 2.79 0.13
N LEU A 102 3.79 3.02 0.73
CA LEU A 102 2.95 1.99 1.37
C LEU A 102 1.66 1.78 0.59
N PRO A 103 1.18 0.54 0.46
CA PRO A 103 -0.16 0.28 -0.01
C PRO A 103 -1.19 0.94 0.90
N VAL A 104 -2.20 1.58 0.29
CA VAL A 104 -3.27 2.27 1.00
C VAL A 104 -4.54 1.43 0.99
N THR A 105 -5.13 1.28 2.15
CA THR A 105 -6.50 0.83 2.35
C THR A 105 -7.35 2.06 2.67
N MET A 106 -8.45 2.24 1.94
CA MET A 106 -9.41 3.31 2.19
C MET A 106 -10.67 2.72 2.80
N ARG A 107 -11.19 3.38 3.85
CA ARG A 107 -12.52 3.07 4.38
C ARG A 107 -13.44 4.25 4.15
N ILE A 108 -14.62 3.97 3.64
CA ILE A 108 -15.70 4.92 3.53
C ILE A 108 -16.68 4.60 4.65
N TRP A 109 -16.66 5.42 5.69
CA TRP A 109 -17.58 5.32 6.82
C TRP A 109 -18.88 6.00 6.49
N PHE A 110 -20.00 5.32 6.72
CA PHE A 110 -21.34 5.86 6.56
C PHE A 110 -21.80 6.42 7.91
N LEU A 111 -21.60 7.73 8.08
CA LEU A 111 -21.78 8.37 9.38
C LEU A 111 -23.23 8.69 9.70
N ASP A 112 -23.94 9.24 8.72
CA ASP A 112 -25.31 9.68 8.86
C ASP A 112 -25.99 9.82 7.49
N TRP A 113 -27.30 9.81 7.46
CA TRP A 113 -28.11 9.99 6.25
C TRP A 113 -29.55 10.34 6.60
N GLN A 114 -30.29 10.79 5.62
CA GLN A 114 -31.76 10.97 5.74
C GLN A 114 -32.45 10.25 4.59
N ASN A 115 -33.33 9.32 4.95
CA ASN A 115 -34.16 8.62 3.97
C ASN A 115 -35.22 9.57 3.41
N THR A 116 -35.61 9.37 2.16
CA THR A 116 -36.82 9.96 1.61
C THR A 116 -38.02 9.28 2.26
N ASP A 117 -39.04 10.05 2.60
CA ASP A 117 -40.31 9.47 3.06
C ASP A 117 -41.12 9.06 1.83
N ILE A 118 -40.82 7.89 1.29
CA ILE A 118 -41.60 7.26 0.21
C ILE A 118 -42.59 6.22 0.75
N SER A 119 -42.71 6.12 2.09
CA SER A 119 -43.67 5.25 2.74
C SER A 119 -45.11 5.65 2.37
N GLY A 120 -45.73 4.95 1.51
CA GLY A 120 -47.06 5.25 0.99
C GLY A 120 -47.20 5.11 -0.52
N TYR A 121 -46.11 4.74 -1.17
CA TYR A 121 -46.15 4.40 -2.59
C TYR A 121 -46.08 2.87 -2.73
N PRO A 122 -47.18 2.20 -3.09
CA PRO A 122 -47.19 0.74 -3.26
C PRO A 122 -46.15 0.28 -4.29
N GLY A 123 -45.34 -0.68 -3.92
CA GLY A 123 -44.29 -1.26 -4.77
C GLY A 123 -42.92 -0.59 -4.60
N TYR A 124 -42.76 0.32 -3.63
CA TYR A 124 -41.50 1.03 -3.37
C TYR A 124 -41.02 0.93 -1.92
N GLU A 125 -41.59 -0.01 -1.18
CA GLU A 125 -41.36 -0.18 0.26
C GLU A 125 -39.89 -0.51 0.61
N ASP A 126 -39.11 -1.02 -0.37
CA ASP A 126 -37.74 -1.48 -0.17
C ASP A 126 -36.71 -0.76 -1.06
N VAL A 127 -36.96 0.52 -1.40
CA VAL A 127 -36.15 1.21 -2.42
C VAL A 127 -34.92 1.93 -1.88
N ASP A 128 -34.92 2.25 -0.57
CA ASP A 128 -33.79 2.93 0.04
C ASP A 128 -32.57 2.01 0.08
N ASN A 129 -31.54 2.35 -0.64
CA ASN A 129 -30.27 1.61 -0.57
C ASN A 129 -29.05 2.48 -0.82
N VAL A 130 -27.90 1.98 -0.37
CA VAL A 130 -26.58 2.50 -0.69
C VAL A 130 -25.82 1.40 -1.39
N VAL A 131 -25.31 1.70 -2.56
CA VAL A 131 -24.47 0.81 -3.35
C VAL A 131 -23.07 1.38 -3.40
N VAL A 132 -22.07 0.56 -3.11
CA VAL A 132 -20.66 0.89 -3.31
C VAL A 132 -20.09 -0.04 -4.35
N SER A 133 -19.41 0.52 -5.32
CA SER A 133 -18.83 -0.22 -6.44
C SER A 133 -17.52 0.39 -6.91
N VAL A 134 -16.91 -0.27 -7.87
CA VAL A 134 -15.83 0.28 -8.67
C VAL A 134 -16.35 0.38 -10.10
N ASP A 135 -16.47 1.59 -10.60
CA ASP A 135 -16.79 1.80 -12.01
C ASP A 135 -15.54 1.61 -12.86
N ASN A 136 -15.59 0.65 -13.77
CA ASN A 136 -14.52 0.33 -14.71
C ASN A 136 -14.86 0.75 -16.15
N THR A 137 -15.99 1.40 -16.38
CA THR A 137 -16.55 1.58 -17.73
C THR A 137 -15.90 2.70 -18.53
N LYS A 138 -15.14 3.60 -17.90
CA LYS A 138 -14.67 4.85 -18.53
C LYS A 138 -13.17 5.09 -18.47
N GLY A 139 -12.36 4.05 -18.63
CA GLY A 139 -10.90 4.18 -18.79
C GLY A 139 -10.10 4.40 -17.51
N GLY A 140 -10.75 4.45 -16.38
CA GLY A 140 -10.15 4.48 -15.03
C GLY A 140 -11.10 3.88 -14.01
N ALA A 141 -10.61 3.00 -13.18
CA ALA A 141 -11.44 2.44 -12.12
C ALA A 141 -11.63 3.49 -11.00
N THR A 142 -12.87 3.80 -10.71
CA THR A 142 -13.27 4.83 -9.74
C THR A 142 -14.13 4.19 -8.66
N PRO A 143 -13.88 4.42 -7.35
CA PRO A 143 -14.85 4.06 -6.32
C PRO A 143 -16.07 4.96 -6.47
N VAL A 144 -17.21 4.32 -6.54
CA VAL A 144 -18.50 4.98 -6.73
C VAL A 144 -19.39 4.65 -5.57
N ILE A 145 -20.15 5.65 -5.11
CA ILE A 145 -21.22 5.50 -4.14
C ILE A 145 -22.50 5.96 -4.79
N ASP A 146 -23.40 5.01 -4.99
CA ASP A 146 -24.76 5.30 -5.44
C ASP A 146 -25.69 5.33 -4.24
N ILE A 147 -26.46 6.37 -4.14
CA ILE A 147 -27.51 6.50 -3.12
C ILE A 147 -28.87 6.55 -3.80
N LYS A 148 -29.77 5.74 -3.30
CA LYS A 148 -31.16 5.67 -3.78
C LYS A 148 -32.11 5.83 -2.61
N GLY A 149 -33.09 6.71 -2.76
CA GLY A 149 -34.03 6.98 -1.70
C GLY A 149 -33.47 7.77 -0.51
N LEU A 150 -32.26 8.30 -0.61
CA LEU A 150 -31.70 9.17 0.40
C LEU A 150 -31.72 10.63 -0.06
N LYS A 151 -32.03 11.53 0.86
CA LYS A 151 -31.97 12.98 0.63
C LYS A 151 -30.52 13.48 0.66
N TRP A 152 -29.74 12.92 1.57
CA TRP A 152 -28.33 13.18 1.71
C TRP A 152 -27.67 12.03 2.47
N ILE A 153 -26.35 11.95 2.34
CA ILE A 153 -25.51 11.03 3.09
C ILE A 153 -24.23 11.74 3.56
N LYS A 154 -23.84 11.49 4.80
CA LYS A 154 -22.57 11.93 5.38
C LYS A 154 -21.60 10.76 5.42
N VAL A 155 -20.48 10.92 4.73
CA VAL A 155 -19.44 9.89 4.64
C VAL A 155 -18.09 10.43 5.11
N ARG A 156 -17.24 9.56 5.64
CA ARG A 156 -15.86 9.87 5.96
C ARG A 156 -14.95 8.89 5.27
N PHE A 157 -14.07 9.42 4.44
CA PHE A 157 -12.98 8.68 3.85
C PHE A 157 -11.84 8.66 4.86
N SER A 158 -11.32 7.48 5.19
CA SER A 158 -10.19 7.30 6.10
C SER A 158 -9.18 6.38 5.46
N TYR A 159 -7.89 6.66 5.70
CA TYR A 159 -6.78 5.98 5.06
C TYR A 159 -5.96 5.21 6.07
N TYR A 160 -5.54 4.00 5.70
CA TYR A 160 -4.81 3.08 6.56
C TYR A 160 -3.69 2.42 5.78
N ASP A 161 -2.61 2.06 6.49
CA ASP A 161 -1.57 1.18 5.97
C ASP A 161 -2.04 -0.29 5.96
N GLU A 162 -1.20 -1.18 5.48
CA GLU A 162 -1.49 -2.62 5.42
C GLU A 162 -1.65 -3.27 6.80
N ASN A 163 -1.17 -2.63 7.87
CA ASN A 163 -1.30 -3.07 9.26
C ASN A 163 -2.54 -2.49 9.96
N GLY A 164 -3.31 -1.66 9.26
CA GLY A 164 -4.50 -1.01 9.80
C GLY A 164 -4.22 0.23 10.64
N ASN A 165 -3.00 0.77 10.61
CA ASN A 165 -2.69 2.03 11.27
C ASN A 165 -3.18 3.21 10.42
N PRO A 166 -3.70 4.29 11.04
CA PRO A 166 -4.04 5.51 10.32
C PRO A 166 -2.85 6.03 9.51
N LEU A 167 -3.08 6.34 8.25
CA LEU A 167 -2.06 6.82 7.33
C LEU A 167 -2.39 8.24 6.89
N LYS A 168 -1.50 9.17 7.21
CA LYS A 168 -1.63 10.54 6.78
C LYS A 168 -1.27 10.67 5.30
N VAL A 169 -2.20 11.16 4.50
CA VAL A 169 -2.04 11.36 3.07
C VAL A 169 -2.19 12.83 2.73
N LYS A 170 -1.48 13.26 1.71
CA LYS A 170 -1.67 14.54 1.05
C LYS A 170 -2.03 14.24 -0.40
N GLY A 171 -3.26 14.55 -0.76
CA GLY A 171 -3.80 14.17 -2.04
C GLY A 171 -4.84 15.15 -2.55
N HIS A 172 -5.55 14.73 -3.55
CA HIS A 172 -6.67 15.46 -4.13
C HIS A 172 -7.83 14.50 -4.33
N PHE A 173 -9.00 15.07 -4.40
CA PHE A 173 -10.25 14.38 -4.64
C PHE A 173 -11.02 15.17 -5.69
N THR A 174 -11.43 14.53 -6.76
CA THR A 174 -12.33 15.12 -7.74
C THR A 174 -13.69 14.47 -7.60
N LEU A 175 -14.67 15.28 -7.22
CA LEU A 175 -16.07 14.90 -7.31
C LEU A 175 -16.51 15.15 -8.75
N SER A 176 -16.98 14.11 -9.42
CA SER A 176 -17.47 14.16 -10.79
C SER A 176 -18.99 14.01 -10.82
N ASP A 177 -19.58 14.40 -11.93
CA ASP A 177 -21.00 14.18 -12.20
C ASP A 177 -21.96 14.93 -11.26
N LEU A 178 -21.59 16.14 -10.87
CA LEU A 178 -22.51 17.02 -10.14
C LEU A 178 -23.55 17.59 -11.11
N ASP A 179 -24.78 17.12 -11.00
CA ASP A 179 -25.91 17.55 -11.81
C ASP A 179 -27.25 17.52 -11.05
N TYR A 180 -28.35 17.77 -11.70
CA TYR A 180 -29.72 17.68 -11.15
C TYR A 180 -29.90 18.27 -9.74
N SER A 181 -29.30 19.44 -9.48
CA SER A 181 -29.32 20.10 -8.17
C SER A 181 -28.65 19.32 -7.05
N GLN A 182 -27.74 18.42 -7.38
CA GLN A 182 -26.90 17.78 -6.40
C GLN A 182 -25.90 18.78 -5.81
N GLY A 183 -25.44 18.49 -4.62
CA GLY A 183 -24.48 19.34 -3.96
C GLY A 183 -23.61 18.57 -2.97
N PHE A 184 -22.56 19.19 -2.54
CA PHE A 184 -21.72 18.64 -1.49
C PHE A 184 -21.15 19.71 -0.57
N TYR A 185 -20.86 19.28 0.63
CA TYR A 185 -20.22 20.06 1.67
C TYR A 185 -19.06 19.25 2.25
N ILE A 186 -17.90 19.88 2.43
CA ILE A 186 -16.75 19.23 3.05
C ILE A 186 -16.68 19.67 4.51
N ASP A 187 -16.82 18.71 5.43
CA ASP A 187 -16.70 18.94 6.87
C ASP A 187 -15.25 18.80 7.29
N GLY A 188 -14.53 19.91 7.19
CA GLY A 188 -13.11 19.97 7.52
C GLY A 188 -12.33 20.97 6.67
N LYS A 189 -11.03 20.97 6.86
CA LYS A 189 -10.12 21.85 6.13
C LYS A 189 -9.74 21.24 4.78
N VAL A 190 -9.84 22.03 3.73
CA VAL A 190 -9.24 21.75 2.42
C VAL A 190 -8.13 22.75 2.15
N ASP A 191 -7.11 22.35 1.39
CA ASP A 191 -6.00 23.23 1.05
C ASP A 191 -6.34 24.12 -0.16
N GLY A 192 -7.18 23.63 -1.07
CA GLY A 192 -7.66 24.37 -2.23
C GLY A 192 -8.84 23.68 -2.91
N ILE A 193 -9.65 24.48 -3.60
CA ILE A 193 -10.76 24.04 -4.44
C ILE A 193 -10.52 24.57 -5.84
N TYR A 194 -10.72 23.72 -6.85
CA TYR A 194 -10.40 24.02 -8.23
C TYR A 194 -11.52 23.57 -9.16
N VAL A 195 -11.87 24.43 -10.11
CA VAL A 195 -12.90 24.19 -11.12
C VAL A 195 -12.43 24.65 -12.48
N THR A 196 -12.92 24.03 -13.56
CA THR A 196 -12.76 24.58 -14.90
C THR A 196 -13.75 25.72 -15.13
N LYS A 197 -13.56 26.44 -16.25
CA LYS A 197 -14.54 27.47 -16.63
C LYS A 197 -15.93 26.90 -16.84
N GLU A 198 -16.01 25.75 -17.49
CA GLU A 198 -17.27 25.05 -17.76
C GLU A 198 -17.98 24.66 -16.46
N ALA A 199 -17.22 24.17 -15.48
CA ALA A 199 -17.77 23.83 -14.15
C ALA A 199 -18.18 25.09 -13.38
N ASP A 200 -17.40 26.18 -13.44
CA ASP A 200 -17.74 27.43 -12.77
C ASP A 200 -18.98 28.11 -13.36
N ASP A 201 -19.22 27.96 -14.67
CA ASP A 201 -20.43 28.45 -15.32
C ASP A 201 -21.69 27.68 -14.87
N ARG A 202 -21.53 26.49 -14.29
CA ARG A 202 -22.62 25.59 -13.88
C ARG A 202 -22.77 25.46 -12.38
N LEU A 203 -21.68 25.53 -11.63
CA LEU A 203 -21.66 25.30 -10.19
C LEU A 203 -21.75 26.62 -9.42
N ILE A 204 -22.49 26.61 -8.34
CA ILE A 204 -22.66 27.75 -7.44
C ILE A 204 -22.23 27.39 -6.03
N TYR A 205 -21.85 28.40 -5.27
CA TYR A 205 -21.55 28.26 -3.86
C TYR A 205 -22.57 28.97 -2.99
N ASP A 206 -23.07 28.30 -1.97
CA ASP A 206 -23.96 28.88 -0.96
C ASP A 206 -23.24 28.97 0.40
N ALA A 207 -22.86 30.17 0.76
CA ALA A 207 -22.16 30.44 2.02
C ALA A 207 -22.96 30.12 3.28
N ARG A 208 -24.29 30.01 3.16
CA ARG A 208 -25.16 29.66 4.31
C ARG A 208 -25.03 28.21 4.70
N THR A 209 -24.81 27.36 3.71
CA THR A 209 -24.67 25.91 3.88
C THR A 209 -23.22 25.45 3.76
N ASP A 210 -22.32 26.35 3.34
CA ASP A 210 -20.93 26.05 3.00
C ASP A 210 -20.81 24.93 1.94
N ALA A 211 -21.79 24.89 1.02
CA ALA A 211 -21.91 23.83 0.03
C ALA A 211 -21.80 24.35 -1.40
N ILE A 212 -21.25 23.51 -2.27
CA ILE A 212 -21.25 23.71 -3.71
C ILE A 212 -22.42 22.92 -4.29
N TRP A 213 -23.17 23.55 -5.19
CA TRP A 213 -24.36 22.99 -5.80
C TRP A 213 -24.27 23.02 -7.32
N SER A 214 -24.79 21.98 -7.96
CA SER A 214 -25.06 22.01 -9.39
C SER A 214 -26.31 22.86 -9.65
N ALA A 215 -26.13 23.90 -10.45
CA ALA A 215 -27.23 24.83 -10.77
C ALA A 215 -26.91 25.53 -12.07
N LYS A 216 -27.53 25.11 -13.14
CA LYS A 216 -27.34 25.79 -14.44
C LYS A 216 -27.94 27.17 -14.40
N LYS A 217 -27.10 28.20 -14.45
CA LYS A 217 -27.50 29.59 -14.48
C LYS A 217 -28.41 29.85 -15.70
N GLY A 218 -29.71 30.15 -15.43
CA GLY A 218 -30.65 30.56 -16.45
C GLY A 218 -31.41 29.41 -17.16
N SER A 219 -31.35 28.19 -16.68
CA SER A 219 -32.14 27.05 -17.19
C SER A 219 -33.11 26.52 -16.15
N ASN A 220 -34.26 26.03 -16.63
CA ASN A 220 -35.28 25.36 -15.79
C ASN A 220 -34.92 23.93 -15.43
N ALA A 221 -34.01 23.36 -16.16
CA ALA A 221 -33.51 22.02 -15.97
C ALA A 221 -32.03 22.10 -15.83
N ASP A 222 -31.52 21.54 -14.76
CA ASP A 222 -30.16 21.16 -14.65
C ASP A 222 -30.03 19.90 -15.51
N ASP A 223 -29.53 20.06 -16.74
CA ASP A 223 -29.30 18.93 -17.66
C ASP A 223 -28.25 18.02 -17.03
N GLY A 224 -28.48 16.71 -17.11
CA GLY A 224 -27.51 15.74 -16.65
C GLY A 224 -26.13 15.93 -17.30
N THR A 225 -25.10 15.67 -16.53
CA THR A 225 -23.73 15.54 -17.04
C THR A 225 -23.36 14.05 -17.16
N SER A 226 -22.10 13.79 -17.30
CA SER A 226 -21.53 12.46 -17.21
C SER A 226 -20.21 12.54 -16.43
N PRO A 227 -19.76 11.47 -15.77
CA PRO A 227 -18.51 11.48 -14.99
C PRO A 227 -17.27 11.94 -15.74
N ASP A 228 -17.27 11.86 -17.05
CA ASP A 228 -16.20 12.31 -17.97
C ASP A 228 -16.38 13.76 -18.44
N ASN A 229 -17.47 14.42 -18.10
CA ASN A 229 -17.71 15.81 -18.49
C ASN A 229 -17.21 16.78 -17.41
N PRO A 230 -16.20 17.64 -17.73
CA PRO A 230 -15.65 18.61 -16.77
C PRO A 230 -16.64 19.60 -16.19
N GLU A 231 -17.79 19.78 -16.82
CA GLU A 231 -18.85 20.69 -16.33
C GLU A 231 -19.35 20.32 -14.95
N GLY A 232 -19.27 19.04 -14.56
CA GLY A 232 -19.69 18.55 -13.26
C GLY A 232 -18.53 18.28 -12.29
N TRP A 233 -17.31 18.76 -12.58
CA TRP A 233 -16.12 18.43 -11.78
C TRP A 233 -15.75 19.53 -10.78
N VAL A 234 -15.51 19.11 -9.55
CA VAL A 234 -14.87 19.92 -8.52
C VAL A 234 -13.71 19.12 -7.93
N THR A 235 -12.53 19.68 -8.02
CA THR A 235 -11.33 19.08 -7.42
C THR A 235 -10.97 19.87 -6.15
N TYR A 236 -10.71 19.16 -5.07
CA TYR A 236 -10.14 19.76 -3.88
C TYR A 236 -8.90 19.00 -3.40
N THR A 237 -8.00 19.72 -2.77
CA THR A 237 -6.76 19.18 -2.21
C THR A 237 -6.84 19.15 -0.70
N TYR A 238 -6.28 18.12 -0.10
CA TYR A 238 -6.35 17.89 1.34
C TYR A 238 -5.11 17.21 1.90
N GLU A 239 -4.91 17.35 3.21
CA GLU A 239 -3.90 16.64 3.97
C GLU A 239 -4.50 16.11 5.27
N GLY A 240 -4.35 14.81 5.52
CA GLY A 240 -4.87 14.17 6.74
C GLY A 240 -4.97 12.66 6.61
N ASP A 241 -5.38 12.01 7.69
CA ASP A 241 -5.72 10.59 7.71
C ASP A 241 -7.20 10.32 7.38
N SER A 242 -7.98 11.37 7.27
CA SER A 242 -9.41 11.30 6.95
C SER A 242 -9.95 12.61 6.42
N GLN A 243 -11.08 12.53 5.72
CA GLN A 243 -11.88 13.66 5.27
C GLN A 243 -13.37 13.29 5.32
N THR A 244 -14.19 14.23 5.73
CA THR A 244 -15.64 14.03 5.87
C THR A 244 -16.38 14.90 4.88
N MET A 245 -17.39 14.35 4.23
CA MET A 245 -18.21 15.03 3.24
C MET A 245 -19.67 14.70 3.46
N VAL A 246 -20.55 15.65 3.19
CA VAL A 246 -21.98 15.44 3.02
C VAL A 246 -22.29 15.61 1.55
N PHE A 247 -22.90 14.60 0.96
CA PHE A 247 -23.42 14.64 -0.39
C PHE A 247 -24.93 14.76 -0.36
N TYR A 248 -25.46 15.74 -1.10
CA TYR A 248 -26.88 16.01 -1.21
C TYR A 248 -27.41 15.50 -2.54
N ASN A 249 -28.39 14.62 -2.46
CA ASN A 249 -29.05 14.04 -3.62
C ASN A 249 -30.19 14.92 -4.11
N GLY A 250 -29.85 16.01 -4.74
CA GLY A 250 -30.82 17.05 -5.06
C GLY A 250 -31.11 17.93 -3.86
N GLY A 251 -31.16 19.20 -4.06
CA GLY A 251 -31.48 20.21 -3.06
C GLY A 251 -32.71 21.01 -3.44
N THR A 252 -33.30 21.64 -2.44
CA THR A 252 -34.35 22.61 -2.68
C THR A 252 -33.75 23.94 -3.06
N ILE A 253 -33.36 24.07 -4.30
CA ILE A 253 -32.89 25.33 -4.84
C ILE A 253 -34.05 25.97 -5.57
N GLN A 254 -34.54 27.08 -5.06
CA GLN A 254 -35.61 27.82 -5.72
C GLN A 254 -35.05 28.91 -6.64
N ASN A 255 -35.65 29.06 -7.80
CA ASN A 255 -35.29 30.10 -8.74
C ASN A 255 -35.54 31.50 -8.18
N VAL A 256 -34.56 32.38 -8.30
CA VAL A 256 -34.58 33.74 -7.78
C VAL A 256 -35.40 34.67 -8.66
N ASP A 257 -35.25 34.52 -9.96
CA ASP A 257 -35.78 35.47 -10.93
C ASP A 257 -37.05 34.97 -11.63
N GLY A 258 -37.80 34.11 -10.96
CA GLY A 258 -38.98 33.45 -11.52
C GLY A 258 -38.65 32.12 -12.17
N PRO A 259 -39.66 31.40 -12.65
CA PRO A 259 -39.48 30.09 -13.22
C PRO A 259 -38.42 30.11 -14.32
N GLY A 260 -37.32 29.39 -14.08
CA GLY A 260 -36.30 29.22 -15.08
C GLY A 260 -35.11 30.18 -15.06
N LYS A 261 -34.99 31.02 -14.07
CA LYS A 261 -33.92 32.03 -14.07
C LYS A 261 -33.20 32.15 -12.73
N GLY A 262 -32.24 31.30 -12.52
CA GLY A 262 -31.32 31.41 -11.39
C GLY A 262 -31.94 30.96 -10.05
N LEU A 263 -31.10 30.73 -9.07
CA LEU A 263 -31.44 30.10 -7.81
C LEU A 263 -31.60 31.12 -6.70
N THR A 264 -32.74 31.11 -5.99
CA THR A 264 -33.03 32.09 -4.98
C THR A 264 -32.81 31.69 -3.57
N THR A 265 -33.12 30.48 -3.25
CA THR A 265 -33.01 29.99 -1.89
C THR A 265 -32.64 28.55 -1.91
N VAL A 266 -31.55 28.24 -1.24
CA VAL A 266 -31.42 26.92 -0.66
C VAL A 266 -32.32 26.96 0.57
N GLN A 267 -33.35 26.15 0.60
CA GLN A 267 -34.05 25.95 1.85
C GLN A 267 -33.04 25.40 2.83
N SER A 268 -32.87 26.12 3.92
CA SER A 268 -32.02 25.83 5.05
C SER A 268 -31.46 24.41 5.06
N TYR A 269 -30.22 24.27 4.65
CA TYR A 269 -29.47 23.08 4.92
C TYR A 269 -28.43 23.42 6.00
N PRO A 270 -28.84 23.46 7.27
CA PRO A 270 -27.83 23.37 8.28
C PRO A 270 -27.16 22.03 8.11
N LYS A 271 -25.95 21.90 8.65
CA LYS A 271 -25.27 20.62 8.79
C LYS A 271 -26.18 19.51 9.37
N ASP A 272 -27.31 19.89 10.00
CA ASP A 272 -28.35 19.06 10.58
C ASP A 272 -29.66 19.13 9.80
N PHE A 273 -29.59 19.12 8.53
CA PHE A 273 -30.72 19.36 7.63
C PHE A 273 -31.80 18.28 7.71
N THR A 274 -33.02 18.70 7.94
CA THR A 274 -34.20 17.85 7.88
C THR A 274 -35.03 18.23 6.67
N PHE A 275 -35.12 17.39 5.66
CA PHE A 275 -36.09 17.52 4.61
C PHE A 275 -37.48 17.30 5.23
N THR A 276 -38.27 18.33 5.25
CA THR A 276 -39.68 18.19 5.60
C THR A 276 -40.46 17.83 4.34
N GLY A 277 -41.20 16.73 4.41
CA GLY A 277 -41.83 16.07 3.26
C GLY A 277 -42.57 16.98 2.30
N GLY A 278 -42.53 16.67 1.05
CA GLY A 278 -43.13 17.41 -0.05
C GLY A 278 -42.25 18.52 -0.60
N ASP A 279 -40.99 18.38 -0.44
CA ASP A 279 -39.99 19.35 -0.84
C ASP A 279 -40.07 19.78 -2.29
N ALA A 280 -39.60 21.00 -2.54
CA ALA A 280 -39.90 21.72 -3.78
C ALA A 280 -39.41 21.00 -5.04
N ILE A 281 -38.39 20.16 -4.94
CA ILE A 281 -37.96 19.32 -6.05
C ILE A 281 -39.05 18.35 -6.44
N PHE A 282 -39.70 17.73 -5.48
CA PHE A 282 -40.83 16.86 -5.72
C PHE A 282 -42.12 17.63 -5.99
N ASN A 283 -42.27 18.82 -5.43
CA ASN A 283 -43.42 19.69 -5.68
C ASN A 283 -43.34 20.37 -7.06
N GLY A 284 -42.15 20.69 -7.54
CA GLY A 284 -41.94 21.21 -8.90
C GLY A 284 -42.21 20.18 -10.00
N TRP A 285 -42.10 18.91 -9.67
CA TRP A 285 -42.36 17.78 -10.54
C TRP A 285 -43.72 17.11 -10.31
N LYS A 286 -44.62 17.74 -9.64
CA LYS A 286 -46.03 17.37 -9.68
C LYS A 286 -46.57 17.63 -11.08
N GLY A 287 -45.98 16.91 -12.04
CA GLY A 287 -46.59 16.69 -13.33
C GLY A 287 -47.99 16.09 -13.13
N SER A 288 -48.79 16.12 -14.15
CA SER A 288 -50.18 15.70 -14.13
C SER A 288 -50.39 14.20 -13.85
N SER A 289 -49.34 13.41 -13.64
CA SER A 289 -49.47 12.00 -13.31
C SER A 289 -48.63 11.62 -12.06
N ARG A 290 -49.25 10.82 -11.21
CA ARG A 290 -48.63 10.22 -10.02
C ARG A 290 -47.41 9.36 -10.38
N THR A 291 -47.37 8.85 -11.60
CA THR A 291 -46.30 8.01 -12.14
C THR A 291 -45.02 8.79 -12.33
N GLU A 292 -45.08 10.03 -12.81
CA GLU A 292 -43.89 10.86 -13.04
C GLU A 292 -43.22 11.29 -11.73
N ALA A 293 -44.01 11.69 -10.73
CA ALA A 293 -43.48 12.04 -9.42
C ALA A 293 -42.89 10.83 -8.70
N THR A 294 -43.47 9.65 -8.89
CA THR A 294 -43.02 8.40 -8.32
C THR A 294 -41.75 7.92 -9.02
N ASP A 295 -41.74 8.03 -10.32
CA ASP A 295 -40.57 7.65 -11.14
C ASP A 295 -39.36 8.51 -10.74
N TRP A 296 -39.52 9.77 -10.52
CA TRP A 296 -38.43 10.64 -10.11
C TRP A 296 -37.82 10.25 -8.75
N HIS A 297 -38.64 9.92 -7.78
CA HIS A 297 -38.18 9.43 -6.47
C HIS A 297 -37.42 8.12 -6.55
N VAL A 298 -37.85 7.26 -7.43
CA VAL A 298 -37.18 5.96 -7.69
C VAL A 298 -35.92 6.15 -8.54
N TRP A 299 -35.92 7.20 -9.37
CA TRP A 299 -34.92 7.44 -10.40
C TRP A 299 -33.76 8.31 -9.93
N ASN A 300 -33.90 8.99 -8.79
CA ASN A 300 -32.82 9.78 -8.27
C ASN A 300 -31.78 8.89 -7.59
N THR A 301 -31.09 8.13 -8.40
CA THR A 301 -29.78 7.59 -8.03
C THR A 301 -28.79 8.69 -8.27
N SER A 302 -28.14 9.14 -7.22
CA SER A 302 -27.00 10.01 -7.36
C SER A 302 -25.74 9.20 -7.18
N GLU A 303 -24.93 9.28 -8.19
CA GLU A 303 -23.61 8.73 -8.19
C GLU A 303 -22.63 9.83 -7.80
N PHE A 304 -21.80 9.58 -6.81
CA PHE A 304 -20.62 10.41 -6.59
C PHE A 304 -19.39 9.54 -6.50
N GLY A 305 -18.39 9.90 -7.28
CA GLY A 305 -17.21 9.11 -7.45
C GLY A 305 -15.96 9.82 -6.95
N TYR A 306 -15.03 9.01 -6.53
CA TYR A 306 -13.66 9.40 -6.27
C TYR A 306 -12.85 9.11 -7.54
N THR A 307 -12.68 10.09 -8.41
CA THR A 307 -11.89 9.89 -9.61
C THR A 307 -10.43 10.31 -9.42
N SER A 308 -9.54 9.55 -10.01
CA SER A 308 -8.14 9.95 -10.19
C SER A 308 -7.98 10.87 -11.40
N GLU A 309 -8.99 11.00 -12.24
CA GLU A 309 -8.96 11.98 -13.33
C GLU A 309 -9.02 13.38 -12.73
N MET A 310 -8.07 14.19 -13.11
CA MET A 310 -7.93 15.53 -12.62
C MET A 310 -8.22 16.53 -13.71
N VAL A 311 -8.80 17.62 -13.27
CA VAL A 311 -8.91 18.84 -14.07
C VAL A 311 -7.53 19.42 -14.42
N MET A 312 -6.49 19.02 -13.68
CA MET A 312 -5.16 19.61 -13.71
C MET A 312 -4.07 18.54 -13.72
N HIS A 313 -2.95 18.88 -14.34
CA HIS A 313 -1.75 18.03 -14.30
C HIS A 313 -1.06 18.12 -12.94
N GLN A 314 -0.51 17.01 -12.50
CA GLN A 314 0.30 16.93 -11.28
C GLN A 314 1.79 16.92 -11.62
N THR A 315 2.61 17.33 -10.64
CA THR A 315 4.05 17.04 -10.67
C THR A 315 4.30 15.55 -10.67
N LYS A 316 5.39 15.12 -11.30
CA LYS A 316 5.76 13.71 -11.40
C LYS A 316 6.70 13.36 -10.26
N ASN A 317 6.27 12.48 -9.38
CA ASN A 317 7.02 12.08 -8.19
C ASN A 317 7.12 10.56 -8.10
N VAL A 318 8.24 10.06 -7.59
CA VAL A 318 8.43 8.65 -7.31
C VAL A 318 8.73 8.44 -5.82
N ASP A 319 7.99 7.54 -5.20
CA ASP A 319 8.33 6.95 -3.91
C ASP A 319 9.02 5.61 -4.15
N LEU A 320 10.32 5.57 -3.87
CA LEU A 320 11.14 4.38 -4.05
C LEU A 320 11.10 3.51 -2.80
N VAL A 321 10.79 2.24 -2.98
CA VAL A 321 10.81 1.20 -1.95
C VAL A 321 11.72 0.06 -2.41
N ILE A 322 12.71 -0.30 -1.59
CA ILE A 322 13.63 -1.39 -1.90
C ILE A 322 13.46 -2.49 -0.85
N LYS A 323 12.98 -3.64 -1.29
CA LYS A 323 12.91 -4.86 -0.48
C LYS A 323 14.23 -5.60 -0.61
N LYS A 324 15.09 -5.42 0.41
CA LYS A 324 16.39 -6.09 0.47
C LYS A 324 16.25 -7.42 1.17
N ALA A 325 16.72 -8.50 0.54
CA ALA A 325 16.58 -9.86 1.07
C ALA A 325 17.82 -10.73 0.88
N ASP A 326 17.95 -11.73 1.74
CA ASP A 326 18.85 -12.88 1.53
C ASP A 326 18.38 -13.67 0.32
N GLU A 327 19.30 -13.89 -0.63
CA GLU A 327 19.00 -14.53 -1.92
C GLU A 327 18.39 -15.93 -1.79
N THR A 328 18.76 -16.67 -0.74
CA THR A 328 18.34 -18.06 -0.55
C THR A 328 17.11 -18.19 0.32
N THR A 329 17.04 -17.42 1.42
CA THR A 329 15.96 -17.54 2.41
C THR A 329 14.81 -16.57 2.18
N GLY A 330 15.03 -15.50 1.41
CA GLY A 330 14.07 -14.42 1.22
C GLY A 330 13.90 -13.51 2.46
N GLU A 331 14.73 -13.73 3.48
CA GLU A 331 14.67 -12.97 4.72
C GLU A 331 15.13 -11.52 4.52
N ALA A 332 14.38 -10.57 5.05
CA ALA A 332 14.70 -9.15 4.90
C ALA A 332 16.05 -8.80 5.55
N LEU A 333 16.88 -8.05 4.83
CA LEU A 333 18.23 -7.69 5.26
C LEU A 333 18.35 -6.20 5.57
N LYS A 334 18.66 -5.90 6.83
CA LYS A 334 19.09 -4.59 7.32
C LYS A 334 20.62 -4.46 7.23
N GLY A 335 21.13 -3.24 7.13
CA GLY A 335 22.58 -2.95 7.18
C GLY A 335 23.21 -2.69 5.82
N ALA A 336 22.45 -2.72 4.73
CA ALA A 336 22.87 -2.19 3.43
C ALA A 336 22.81 -0.65 3.43
N GLU A 337 23.51 -0.03 2.48
CA GLU A 337 23.35 1.38 2.15
C GLU A 337 22.97 1.51 0.68
N PHE A 338 21.91 2.27 0.42
CA PHE A 338 21.43 2.60 -0.91
C PHE A 338 21.54 4.09 -1.15
N THR A 339 22.26 4.48 -2.18
CA THR A 339 22.37 5.87 -2.62
C THR A 339 21.56 6.08 -3.89
N VAL A 340 20.72 7.10 -3.88
CA VAL A 340 19.96 7.55 -5.04
C VAL A 340 20.71 8.68 -5.70
N TYR A 341 20.88 8.56 -7.00
CA TYR A 341 21.53 9.55 -7.87
C TYR A 341 20.49 10.18 -8.78
N LYS A 342 20.71 11.42 -9.13
CA LYS A 342 19.95 12.15 -10.15
C LYS A 342 20.86 12.51 -11.34
N MET A 343 20.25 12.76 -12.49
CA MET A 343 20.97 13.24 -13.67
C MET A 343 21.14 14.76 -13.59
N GLN A 344 22.35 15.24 -13.77
CA GLN A 344 22.68 16.67 -13.82
C GLN A 344 23.90 16.91 -14.71
N GLY A 345 23.75 17.73 -15.77
CA GLY A 345 24.82 17.98 -16.74
C GLY A 345 25.26 16.71 -17.47
N GLY A 346 24.35 15.76 -17.71
CA GLY A 346 24.65 14.48 -18.31
C GLY A 346 25.43 13.50 -17.43
N GLN A 347 25.57 13.78 -16.13
CA GLN A 347 26.30 12.97 -15.16
C GLN A 347 25.39 12.55 -13.99
N TRP A 348 25.64 11.37 -13.43
CA TRP A 348 25.02 10.92 -12.20
C TRP A 348 25.64 11.62 -11.00
N VAL A 349 24.85 12.40 -10.26
CA VAL A 349 25.25 13.04 -9.02
C VAL A 349 24.43 12.53 -7.85
N THR A 350 25.04 12.44 -6.68
CA THR A 350 24.34 12.00 -5.47
C THR A 350 23.16 12.93 -5.18
N TYR A 351 22.00 12.35 -4.93
CA TYR A 351 20.76 13.08 -4.62
C TYR A 351 20.32 12.85 -3.18
N THR A 352 20.07 11.59 -2.80
CA THR A 352 19.64 11.23 -1.46
C THR A 352 20.04 9.78 -1.14
N LYS A 353 19.72 9.32 0.08
CA LYS A 353 19.84 7.92 0.48
C LYS A 353 18.46 7.33 0.76
N ALA A 354 18.31 6.04 0.48
CA ALA A 354 17.15 5.29 0.95
C ALA A 354 17.41 4.82 2.38
N GLU A 355 16.46 5.07 3.28
CA GLU A 355 16.55 4.74 4.70
C GLU A 355 15.80 3.46 5.03
N TRP A 356 16.39 2.63 5.88
CA TRP A 356 15.72 1.46 6.42
C TRP A 356 14.61 1.85 7.40
N LYS A 357 13.45 1.22 7.23
CA LYS A 357 12.30 1.35 8.14
C LYS A 357 11.94 -0.02 8.71
N ASP A 358 12.17 -0.19 10.01
CA ASP A 358 11.98 -1.49 10.71
C ASP A 358 10.54 -1.99 10.63
N GLU A 359 9.57 -1.10 10.67
CA GLU A 359 8.14 -1.44 10.60
C GLU A 359 7.73 -2.03 9.24
N TYR A 360 8.42 -1.66 8.15
CA TYR A 360 8.13 -2.13 6.79
C TYR A 360 9.16 -3.12 6.28
N LYS A 361 10.24 -3.32 7.01
CA LYS A 361 11.38 -4.16 6.61
C LYS A 361 11.88 -3.85 5.20
N ALA A 362 11.99 -2.58 4.87
CA ALA A 362 12.39 -2.07 3.57
C ALA A 362 13.17 -0.77 3.68
N TYR A 363 13.97 -0.47 2.65
CA TYR A 363 14.60 0.84 2.45
C TYR A 363 13.68 1.73 1.65
N ARG A 364 13.62 3.01 1.98
CA ARG A 364 12.70 3.98 1.35
C ARG A 364 13.38 5.29 1.06
N ALA A 365 13.16 5.82 -0.16
CA ALA A 365 13.48 7.20 -0.55
C ALA A 365 12.22 7.79 -1.18
N LEU A 366 11.59 8.75 -0.49
CA LEU A 366 10.29 9.28 -0.83
C LEU A 366 10.40 10.64 -1.53
N ASN A 367 9.37 10.97 -2.31
CA ASN A 367 9.23 12.27 -2.97
C ASN A 367 10.41 12.60 -3.89
N LEU A 368 10.81 11.66 -4.75
CA LEU A 368 11.80 11.93 -5.79
C LEU A 368 11.11 12.68 -6.92
N HIS A 369 11.37 13.99 -7.02
CA HIS A 369 10.71 14.88 -7.97
C HIS A 369 11.39 14.85 -9.34
N ALA A 370 10.61 14.62 -10.40
CA ALA A 370 11.13 14.60 -11.77
C ALA A 370 11.88 15.89 -12.14
N GLU A 371 11.42 17.02 -11.65
CA GLU A 371 12.02 18.34 -11.91
C GLU A 371 13.41 18.54 -11.30
N ASP A 372 13.76 17.76 -10.29
CA ASP A 372 15.09 17.80 -9.66
C ASP A 372 16.17 17.07 -10.49
N SER A 373 15.77 16.37 -11.55
CA SER A 373 16.66 15.54 -12.35
C SER A 373 16.43 15.76 -13.85
N GLU A 374 17.48 15.89 -14.62
CA GLU A 374 17.41 16.02 -16.07
C GLU A 374 16.65 14.84 -16.70
N GLY A 375 15.55 15.16 -17.41
CA GLY A 375 14.66 14.16 -17.99
C GLY A 375 13.95 13.26 -16.98
N GLY A 376 13.90 13.67 -15.70
CA GLY A 376 13.28 12.90 -14.62
C GLY A 376 13.99 11.57 -14.31
N LYS A 377 15.27 11.45 -14.68
CA LYS A 377 16.05 10.21 -14.58
C LYS A 377 16.71 10.06 -13.23
N PHE A 378 16.56 8.89 -12.63
CA PHE A 378 17.19 8.52 -11.36
C PHE A 378 17.87 7.16 -11.47
N LYS A 379 18.85 6.96 -10.59
CA LYS A 379 19.55 5.70 -10.42
C LYS A 379 19.74 5.42 -8.94
N VAL A 380 19.47 4.22 -8.51
CA VAL A 380 19.77 3.78 -7.15
C VAL A 380 20.83 2.68 -7.20
N VAL A 381 21.80 2.77 -6.29
CA VAL A 381 22.93 1.83 -6.19
C VAL A 381 23.06 1.35 -4.76
N GLU A 382 23.25 0.06 -4.58
CA GLU A 382 23.70 -0.50 -3.30
C GLU A 382 25.19 -0.18 -3.13
N THR A 383 25.49 0.82 -2.30
CA THR A 383 26.86 1.32 -2.08
C THR A 383 27.58 0.58 -0.96
N LYS A 384 26.84 -0.21 -0.16
CA LYS A 384 27.40 -1.06 0.88
C LYS A 384 26.49 -2.27 1.13
N ASN A 385 27.07 -3.45 1.14
CA ASN A 385 26.39 -4.69 1.48
C ASN A 385 26.18 -4.83 3.00
N PRO A 386 25.15 -5.57 3.44
CA PRO A 386 25.07 -6.01 4.83
C PRO A 386 26.28 -6.85 5.23
N THR A 387 26.66 -6.80 6.50
CA THR A 387 27.75 -7.62 7.03
C THR A 387 27.48 -9.11 6.81
N GLY A 388 28.47 -9.84 6.31
CA GLY A 388 28.35 -11.26 5.96
C GLY A 388 27.73 -11.54 4.60
N TYR A 389 27.45 -10.52 3.82
CA TYR A 389 26.83 -10.63 2.49
C TYR A 389 27.72 -10.03 1.39
N THR A 390 27.49 -10.44 0.17
CA THR A 390 28.19 -9.96 -1.03
C THR A 390 27.23 -9.82 -2.19
N GLY A 391 27.55 -8.91 -3.10
CA GLY A 391 26.78 -8.64 -4.31
C GLY A 391 26.95 -7.20 -4.76
N THR A 392 26.42 -6.93 -5.93
CA THR A 392 26.28 -5.58 -6.49
C THR A 392 24.87 -5.44 -7.02
N TRP A 393 24.24 -4.32 -6.75
CA TRP A 393 22.89 -4.07 -7.22
C TRP A 393 22.70 -2.58 -7.56
N GLU A 394 22.13 -2.33 -8.72
CA GLU A 394 21.71 -1.01 -9.14
C GLU A 394 20.48 -1.06 -10.03
N HIS A 395 19.72 0.03 -10.08
CA HIS A 395 18.56 0.16 -10.93
C HIS A 395 18.37 1.61 -11.38
N GLU A 396 18.12 1.80 -12.68
CA GLU A 396 17.78 3.10 -13.26
C GLU A 396 16.27 3.18 -13.52
N PHE A 397 15.67 4.33 -13.25
CA PHE A 397 14.25 4.57 -13.47
C PHE A 397 14.00 6.04 -13.85
N THR A 398 12.83 6.29 -14.40
CA THR A 398 12.41 7.65 -14.79
C THR A 398 11.05 7.98 -14.18
N ALA A 399 10.91 9.16 -13.61
CA ALA A 399 9.64 9.69 -13.14
C ALA A 399 8.85 10.24 -14.34
N GLU A 400 7.99 9.41 -14.93
CA GLU A 400 7.28 9.73 -16.17
C GLU A 400 5.80 10.07 -15.96
N LYS A 401 5.19 9.46 -14.97
CA LYS A 401 3.75 9.58 -14.72
C LYS A 401 3.44 10.71 -13.77
N GLU A 402 2.40 11.46 -14.07
CA GLU A 402 1.86 12.47 -13.19
C GLU A 402 1.35 11.88 -11.88
N GLY A 403 1.42 12.67 -10.81
CA GLY A 403 1.11 12.25 -9.45
C GLY A 403 2.28 11.52 -8.78
N VAL A 404 1.97 10.78 -7.74
CA VAL A 404 2.94 10.01 -6.98
C VAL A 404 2.86 8.53 -7.37
N VAL A 405 3.98 8.02 -7.88
CA VAL A 405 4.09 6.60 -8.25
C VAL A 405 5.02 5.90 -7.27
N THR A 406 4.56 4.81 -6.67
CA THR A 406 5.45 3.95 -5.88
C THR A 406 6.18 2.97 -6.80
N LEU A 407 7.50 3.04 -6.79
CA LEU A 407 8.37 2.06 -7.42
C LEU A 407 8.90 1.11 -6.35
N THR A 408 8.46 -0.13 -6.39
CA THR A 408 8.97 -1.19 -5.50
C THR A 408 9.95 -2.06 -6.26
N LEU A 409 11.15 -2.19 -5.71
CA LEU A 409 12.24 -2.98 -6.28
C LEU A 409 12.69 -4.05 -5.29
N ASP A 410 13.00 -5.24 -5.81
CA ASP A 410 13.62 -6.30 -5.05
C ASP A 410 15.14 -6.28 -5.27
N ALA A 411 15.89 -6.37 -4.18
CA ALA A 411 17.32 -6.44 -4.19
C ALA A 411 17.78 -7.59 -3.30
N THR A 412 18.65 -8.45 -3.81
CA THR A 412 19.17 -9.59 -3.05
C THR A 412 20.68 -9.53 -2.91
N ASN A 413 21.19 -10.12 -1.83
CA ASN A 413 22.61 -10.44 -1.71
C ASN A 413 22.77 -11.92 -1.34
N ALA A 414 23.88 -12.50 -1.82
CA ALA A 414 24.33 -13.81 -1.42
C ALA A 414 25.10 -13.74 -0.10
N ARG A 415 24.99 -14.77 0.73
CA ARG A 415 25.83 -14.89 1.92
C ARG A 415 27.28 -15.14 1.49
N LYS A 416 28.22 -14.52 2.17
CA LYS A 416 29.63 -14.88 2.06
C LYS A 416 29.85 -16.24 2.66
N THR A 417 30.75 -17.00 2.06
CA THR A 417 31.23 -18.28 2.55
C THR A 417 32.73 -18.22 2.80
N GLY A 418 33.23 -19.19 3.55
CA GLY A 418 34.65 -19.32 3.81
C GLY A 418 35.09 -20.76 3.75
N GLN A 419 36.41 -20.96 3.83
CA GLN A 419 37.04 -22.26 3.75
C GLN A 419 38.04 -22.47 4.89
N ILE A 420 37.99 -23.65 5.50
CA ILE A 420 38.98 -24.09 6.49
C ILE A 420 39.97 -25.01 5.80
N THR A 421 41.24 -24.69 5.90
CA THR A 421 42.32 -25.56 5.46
C THR A 421 43.04 -26.17 6.66
N ILE A 422 43.57 -27.37 6.51
CA ILE A 422 44.27 -28.10 7.56
C ILE A 422 45.65 -28.44 7.05
N THR A 423 46.67 -28.14 7.84
CA THR A 423 48.04 -28.57 7.60
C THR A 423 48.44 -29.59 8.63
N LYS A 424 48.67 -30.83 8.19
CA LYS A 424 49.02 -31.96 9.05
C LYS A 424 50.49 -32.30 8.96
N THR A 425 51.17 -32.32 10.11
CA THR A 425 52.58 -32.66 10.20
C THR A 425 52.83 -33.66 11.32
N GLY A 426 53.91 -34.37 11.21
CA GLY A 426 54.56 -35.17 12.27
C GLY A 426 55.82 -34.51 12.77
N GLU A 427 56.68 -35.32 13.39
CA GLU A 427 58.01 -34.88 13.85
C GLU A 427 58.85 -34.31 12.71
N ASN A 428 59.63 -33.29 13.01
CA ASN A 428 60.50 -32.60 12.04
C ASN A 428 59.70 -32.00 10.84
N ASN A 429 58.48 -31.60 11.10
CA ASN A 429 57.57 -31.03 10.10
C ASN A 429 57.30 -31.94 8.89
N LYS A 430 57.44 -33.27 9.05
CA LYS A 430 57.08 -34.23 8.01
C LYS A 430 55.60 -34.12 7.68
N LYS A 431 55.27 -33.94 6.40
CA LYS A 431 53.90 -33.91 5.92
C LYS A 431 53.26 -35.29 6.05
N LEU A 432 52.03 -35.34 6.58
CA LEU A 432 51.28 -36.55 6.86
C LEU A 432 50.00 -36.63 6.05
N SER A 433 49.86 -37.66 5.23
CA SER A 433 48.62 -37.98 4.51
C SER A 433 47.77 -38.97 5.28
N GLY A 434 46.47 -39.01 4.97
CA GLY A 434 45.54 -39.99 5.51
C GLY A 434 44.94 -39.63 6.87
N ALA A 435 45.29 -38.47 7.44
CA ALA A 435 44.57 -37.97 8.63
C ALA A 435 43.16 -37.53 8.25
N VAL A 436 42.18 -38.00 8.98
CA VAL A 436 40.76 -37.63 8.78
C VAL A 436 40.34 -36.65 9.85
N PHE A 437 39.76 -35.55 9.42
CA PHE A 437 39.22 -34.49 10.30
C PHE A 437 37.74 -34.30 10.11
N GLU A 438 37.02 -34.16 11.20
CA GLU A 438 35.65 -33.67 11.23
C GLU A 438 35.64 -32.18 11.54
N ILE A 439 34.83 -31.43 10.78
CA ILE A 439 34.55 -30.01 10.98
C ILE A 439 33.08 -29.91 11.41
N LYS A 440 32.84 -29.40 12.61
CA LYS A 440 31.49 -29.24 13.14
C LYS A 440 31.23 -27.81 13.54
N ALA A 441 29.97 -27.38 13.44
CA ALA A 441 29.54 -26.07 13.95
C ALA A 441 29.67 -26.02 15.48
N ALA A 442 30.42 -25.06 16.00
CA ALA A 442 30.56 -24.88 17.45
C ALA A 442 29.32 -24.30 18.12
N LYS A 443 28.55 -23.51 17.39
CA LYS A 443 27.29 -22.89 17.78
C LYS A 443 26.33 -22.91 16.61
N ASP A 444 25.05 -22.59 16.87
CA ASP A 444 24.12 -22.33 15.77
C ASP A 444 24.66 -21.24 14.86
N ILE A 445 24.70 -21.51 13.57
CA ILE A 445 25.03 -20.53 12.53
C ILE A 445 23.71 -20.05 11.96
N LYS A 446 23.50 -18.74 12.04
CA LYS A 446 22.21 -18.11 11.72
C LYS A 446 22.36 -17.03 10.67
N THR A 447 21.27 -16.77 9.94
CA THR A 447 21.14 -15.58 9.10
C THR A 447 21.11 -14.31 9.95
N ALA A 448 21.22 -13.15 9.32
CA ALA A 448 21.07 -11.87 10.01
C ALA A 448 19.70 -11.69 10.69
N GLY A 449 18.65 -12.30 10.17
CA GLY A 449 17.29 -12.26 10.75
C GLY A 449 17.02 -13.36 11.78
N GLY A 450 17.96 -14.28 11.98
CA GLY A 450 17.90 -15.28 13.06
C GLY A 450 17.51 -16.69 12.64
N THR A 451 17.28 -16.95 11.35
CA THR A 451 17.02 -18.29 10.83
C THR A 451 18.25 -19.18 10.99
N THR A 452 18.12 -20.33 11.63
CA THR A 452 19.23 -21.27 11.81
C THR A 452 19.54 -21.98 10.50
N LEU A 453 20.75 -21.79 9.99
CA LEU A 453 21.29 -22.44 8.79
C LEU A 453 21.94 -23.77 9.14
N VAL A 454 22.71 -23.80 10.22
CA VAL A 454 23.41 -24.97 10.73
C VAL A 454 23.26 -25.01 12.25
N ALA A 455 22.74 -26.09 12.77
CA ALA A 455 22.62 -26.26 14.23
C ALA A 455 24.00 -26.55 14.87
N ALA A 456 24.17 -26.15 16.12
CA ALA A 456 25.35 -26.45 16.90
C ALA A 456 25.65 -27.96 16.92
N ASN A 457 26.91 -28.33 16.93
CA ASN A 457 27.44 -29.70 16.91
C ASN A 457 27.16 -30.52 15.62
N THR A 458 26.54 -29.90 14.58
CA THR A 458 26.40 -30.54 13.27
C THR A 458 27.77 -30.67 12.59
N VAL A 459 28.12 -31.87 12.16
CA VAL A 459 29.29 -32.10 11.30
C VAL A 459 28.95 -31.57 9.90
N VAL A 460 29.66 -30.52 9.49
CA VAL A 460 29.45 -29.85 8.20
C VAL A 460 30.32 -30.39 7.08
N ASP A 461 31.48 -30.94 7.44
CA ASP A 461 32.39 -31.58 6.49
C ASP A 461 33.31 -32.60 7.18
N THR A 462 33.80 -33.55 6.39
CA THR A 462 34.82 -34.52 6.79
C THR A 462 35.89 -34.54 5.69
N VAL A 463 37.12 -34.22 6.05
CA VAL A 463 38.20 -34.06 5.08
C VAL A 463 39.41 -34.97 5.43
N THR A 464 40.15 -35.40 4.41
CA THR A 464 41.30 -36.26 4.58
C THR A 464 42.52 -35.57 4.00
N THR A 465 43.64 -35.58 4.73
CA THR A 465 44.88 -34.98 4.26
C THR A 465 45.51 -35.76 3.11
N ASP A 466 46.00 -35.04 2.12
CA ASP A 466 46.70 -35.54 0.93
C ASP A 466 48.20 -35.82 1.18
N GLY A 467 48.94 -36.16 0.13
CA GLY A 467 50.37 -36.40 0.19
C GLY A 467 51.23 -35.22 0.63
N ASN A 468 50.67 -34.00 0.58
CA ASN A 468 51.30 -32.78 1.06
C ASN A 468 50.91 -32.46 2.51
N GLY A 469 50.16 -33.34 3.17
CA GLY A 469 49.63 -33.11 4.51
C GLY A 469 48.59 -32.03 4.55
N SER A 470 47.87 -31.80 3.47
CA SER A 470 46.89 -30.72 3.34
C SER A 470 45.49 -31.28 3.13
N ALA A 471 44.50 -30.63 3.74
CA ALA A 471 43.10 -30.85 3.45
C ALA A 471 42.36 -29.51 3.44
N ALA A 472 41.28 -29.41 2.68
CA ALA A 472 40.45 -28.23 2.61
C ALA A 472 38.98 -28.63 2.71
N SER A 473 38.20 -27.86 3.47
CA SER A 473 36.75 -28.01 3.51
C SER A 473 36.11 -27.57 2.20
N LYS A 474 34.87 -27.97 1.97
CA LYS A 474 33.99 -27.24 1.06
C LYS A 474 33.79 -25.78 1.54
N GLN A 475 33.11 -24.97 0.75
CA GLN A 475 32.70 -23.65 1.18
C GLN A 475 31.67 -23.78 2.32
N LEU A 476 31.92 -23.10 3.42
CA LEU A 476 31.10 -23.11 4.64
C LEU A 476 30.50 -21.74 4.90
N GLU A 477 29.33 -21.69 5.54
CA GLU A 477 28.77 -20.46 6.05
C GLU A 477 29.73 -19.78 7.04
N LEU A 478 29.73 -18.45 7.11
CA LEU A 478 30.53 -17.77 8.14
C LEU A 478 29.98 -18.10 9.53
N GLY A 479 30.88 -18.46 10.44
CA GLY A 479 30.50 -18.91 11.78
C GLY A 479 31.66 -19.48 12.58
N GLN A 480 31.34 -20.07 13.73
CA GLN A 480 32.29 -20.71 14.61
C GLN A 480 32.26 -22.22 14.44
N TYR A 481 33.43 -22.79 14.27
CA TYR A 481 33.62 -24.21 14.01
C TYR A 481 34.63 -24.84 14.99
N ILE A 482 34.57 -26.16 15.10
CA ILE A 482 35.53 -26.98 15.77
C ILE A 482 36.07 -27.97 14.73
N VAL A 483 37.40 -28.01 14.58
CA VAL A 483 38.12 -29.00 13.78
C VAL A 483 38.75 -30.01 14.73
N LYS A 484 38.47 -31.29 14.52
CA LYS A 484 38.93 -32.38 15.37
C LYS A 484 39.42 -33.54 14.51
N GLU A 485 40.58 -34.08 14.84
CA GLU A 485 41.05 -35.30 14.20
C GLU A 485 40.18 -36.49 14.63
N LYS A 486 39.63 -37.20 13.65
CA LYS A 486 38.82 -38.41 13.84
C LYS A 486 39.68 -39.66 13.69
N THR A 487 40.63 -39.65 12.75
CA THR A 487 41.54 -40.77 12.50
C THR A 487 42.94 -40.23 12.25
N ALA A 488 43.88 -40.70 13.05
CA ALA A 488 45.30 -40.37 12.84
C ALA A 488 45.89 -41.13 11.64
N PRO A 489 46.93 -40.59 11.01
CA PRO A 489 47.71 -41.36 10.04
C PRO A 489 48.35 -42.59 10.67
N ASP A 490 48.59 -43.62 9.83
CA ASP A 490 49.22 -44.86 10.29
C ASP A 490 50.56 -44.60 10.97
N GLY A 491 50.73 -45.18 12.18
CA GLY A 491 51.94 -45.04 12.98
C GLY A 491 52.02 -43.74 13.81
N TYR A 492 50.95 -42.99 13.92
CA TYR A 492 50.85 -41.76 14.73
C TYR A 492 49.77 -41.83 15.77
N VAL A 493 49.94 -41.10 16.89
CA VAL A 493 48.97 -40.98 17.96
C VAL A 493 47.89 -40.00 17.55
N LEU A 494 46.63 -40.38 17.81
CA LEU A 494 45.47 -39.49 17.56
C LEU A 494 45.58 -38.21 18.39
N ASP A 495 45.49 -37.06 17.75
CA ASP A 495 45.29 -35.78 18.42
C ASP A 495 43.82 -35.59 18.79
N THR A 496 43.52 -35.62 20.07
CA THR A 496 42.16 -35.42 20.58
C THR A 496 41.77 -33.95 20.81
N THR A 497 42.69 -33.04 20.49
CA THR A 497 42.52 -31.59 20.67
C THR A 497 41.41 -31.07 19.75
N GLU A 498 40.53 -30.26 20.33
CA GLU A 498 39.54 -29.53 19.55
C GLU A 498 40.10 -28.14 19.20
N HIS A 499 40.22 -27.88 17.90
CA HIS A 499 40.72 -26.61 17.38
C HIS A 499 39.56 -25.70 17.02
N ALA A 500 39.37 -24.60 17.80
CA ALA A 500 38.34 -23.61 17.50
C ALA A 500 38.75 -22.73 16.31
N VAL A 501 37.84 -22.55 15.38
CA VAL A 501 37.99 -21.74 14.16
C VAL A 501 36.84 -20.81 14.00
N THR A 502 37.10 -19.56 13.64
CA THR A 502 36.08 -18.59 13.26
C THR A 502 36.27 -18.18 11.82
N LEU A 503 35.22 -18.37 11.02
CA LEU A 503 35.09 -17.77 9.68
C LEU A 503 34.21 -16.53 9.83
N ASP A 504 34.72 -15.38 9.44
CA ASP A 504 34.00 -14.10 9.47
C ASP A 504 34.30 -13.27 8.20
N ASP A 505 33.72 -12.08 8.13
CA ASP A 505 33.87 -11.18 6.97
C ASP A 505 35.34 -10.84 6.65
N SER A 506 36.19 -10.82 7.67
CA SER A 506 37.62 -10.51 7.56
C SER A 506 38.47 -11.75 7.38
N HIS A 507 37.99 -12.91 7.80
CA HIS A 507 38.72 -14.18 7.81
C HIS A 507 37.89 -15.26 7.11
N THR A 508 37.78 -15.17 5.79
CA THR A 508 37.07 -16.16 4.95
C THR A 508 37.93 -17.38 4.61
N SER A 509 39.20 -17.36 4.95
CA SER A 509 40.12 -18.51 4.80
C SER A 509 40.99 -18.63 6.05
N VAL A 510 40.89 -19.76 6.72
CA VAL A 510 41.63 -20.01 7.98
C VAL A 510 42.34 -21.36 7.87
N ASN A 511 43.62 -21.39 8.24
CA ASN A 511 44.41 -22.63 8.28
C ASN A 511 44.57 -23.12 9.73
N VAL A 512 44.34 -24.40 9.95
CA VAL A 512 44.57 -25.12 11.21
C VAL A 512 45.79 -26.01 11.06
N ALA A 513 46.84 -25.74 11.82
CA ALA A 513 48.04 -26.58 11.85
C ALA A 513 47.93 -27.61 12.99
N VAL A 514 48.04 -28.88 12.66
CA VAL A 514 47.96 -30.01 13.61
C VAL A 514 49.17 -30.90 13.47
N GLN A 515 49.83 -31.20 14.60
CA GLN A 515 51.01 -32.04 14.62
C GLN A 515 50.74 -33.30 15.45
N ASN A 516 51.04 -34.50 14.89
CA ASN A 516 50.96 -35.76 15.63
C ASN A 516 52.34 -36.27 16.01
N GLN A 517 52.37 -36.97 17.12
CA GLN A 517 53.58 -37.71 17.57
C GLN A 517 53.50 -39.14 17.03
N LYS A 518 54.67 -39.71 16.71
CA LYS A 518 54.75 -41.12 16.35
C LYS A 518 54.33 -42.01 17.52
N ASN A 519 53.71 -43.13 17.20
CA ASN A 519 53.51 -44.20 18.16
C ASN A 519 54.85 -44.65 18.70
N ALA A 520 55.01 -44.69 20.00
CA ALA A 520 56.20 -45.22 20.66
C ALA A 520 55.83 -46.47 21.49
N ILE A 521 56.60 -47.51 21.31
CA ILE A 521 56.48 -48.69 22.18
C ILE A 521 57.63 -48.61 23.17
N VAL A 522 57.26 -48.46 24.44
CA VAL A 522 58.23 -48.52 25.53
C VAL A 522 58.22 -49.94 26.09
N LEU A 523 59.33 -50.65 25.89
CA LEU A 523 59.51 -51.95 26.47
C LEU A 523 60.27 -51.81 27.79
N GLN A 524 59.59 -52.15 28.88
CA GLN A 524 60.24 -52.27 30.19
C GLN A 524 60.50 -53.72 30.48
N LYS A 525 61.78 -54.06 30.63
CA LYS A 525 62.16 -55.35 31.15
C LYS A 525 62.02 -55.29 32.69
N VAL A 526 61.20 -56.17 33.21
CA VAL A 526 60.98 -56.24 34.67
C VAL A 526 61.50 -57.57 35.20
N SER A 527 62.04 -57.56 36.39
CA SER A 527 62.44 -58.75 37.13
C SER A 527 61.19 -59.65 37.38
N LYS A 528 61.28 -60.90 37.10
CA LYS A 528 60.20 -61.86 37.27
C LYS A 528 59.88 -62.07 38.76
N ASN A 529 60.80 -61.80 39.63
CA ASN A 529 60.63 -62.10 41.05
C ASN A 529 59.97 -60.98 41.88
N ASP A 530 60.23 -59.74 41.53
CA ASP A 530 59.79 -58.59 42.31
C ASP A 530 59.14 -57.43 41.49
N GLY A 531 59.07 -57.59 40.17
CA GLY A 531 58.49 -56.57 39.30
C GLY A 531 59.36 -55.32 39.14
N THR A 532 60.58 -55.32 39.64
CA THR A 532 61.47 -54.15 39.51
C THR A 532 61.87 -53.96 38.07
N VAL A 533 61.98 -52.68 37.59
CA VAL A 533 62.47 -52.33 36.28
C VAL A 533 63.97 -52.69 36.21
N MET A 534 64.34 -53.44 35.22
CA MET A 534 65.78 -53.86 34.97
C MET A 534 66.35 -52.95 33.89
N GLU A 535 67.38 -52.19 34.22
CA GLU A 535 68.20 -51.42 33.25
C GLU A 535 68.92 -52.29 32.24
#